data_42637633e0ded4a653438029e956b3aa
#
_entry.id   42637633e0ded4a653438029e956b3aa
#
_cell.length_a   1.000
_cell.length_b   1.000
_cell.length_c   1.000
_cell.angle_alpha   90.00
_cell.angle_beta   90.00
_cell.angle_gamma   90.00
#
_symmetry.space_group_name_H-M   'P 1'
#
loop_
_entity.id
_entity.type
_entity.pdbx_description
1 polymer ?
#
loop_
_entity_poly.entity_id
_entity_poly.type
_entity_poly.pdbx_seq_one_letter_code
_entity_poly.pdbx_strand_id
1 'polypeptide(L)'
;PLTYFDALVGGRSVGVPGVPRLLELAHRAHGRLPWAALFAPAIALAENGFAVSPRLHQLIAGERYFVQPRVRAYFLDAQGAPLAVGQRLRNPAYAATLRTLAARGASAFYRGPIAEDIVETVRDFAPNPGDLAMSDLAGYRAIARAPVCGPYRKLRVCGMPPPSSGGIGVLQTLAMLERFDVAAMGAASLWSVHFIAEAERLAYADRQRYVADPAFVDVPAGLLDPGYLAARSRYLRSDQVFRHALPGNPPRAPTARRAVAYADGEAPEYPSTSQIVVVDATGN
;
A
#
# COMPACT_ATOMS: atom_id res chain seq x y z
N PRO A 1 -2.91 -14.08 -22.60
CA PRO A 1 -2.72 -13.11 -21.52
C PRO A 1 -3.91 -13.21 -20.57
N LEU A 2 -3.67 -13.23 -19.25
CA LEU A 2 -4.72 -13.15 -18.24
C LEU A 2 -5.36 -11.76 -18.32
N THR A 3 -6.68 -11.67 -18.10
CA THR A 3 -7.30 -10.38 -17.85
C THR A 3 -6.79 -9.82 -16.53
N TYR A 4 -6.96 -8.52 -16.28
CA TYR A 4 -6.56 -7.91 -15.01
C TYR A 4 -7.21 -8.62 -13.80
N PHE A 5 -8.49 -8.93 -13.90
CA PHE A 5 -9.21 -9.62 -12.82
C PHE A 5 -8.77 -11.07 -12.63
N ASP A 6 -8.46 -11.78 -13.70
CA ASP A 6 -7.90 -13.13 -13.62
C ASP A 6 -6.51 -13.13 -12.96
N ALA A 7 -5.73 -12.08 -13.17
CA ALA A 7 -4.45 -11.90 -12.50
C ALA A 7 -4.62 -11.49 -11.03
N LEU A 8 -5.66 -10.72 -10.69
CA LEU A 8 -5.91 -10.21 -9.33
C LEU A 8 -6.42 -11.30 -8.39
N VAL A 9 -7.34 -12.15 -8.85
CA VAL A 9 -7.97 -13.18 -8.02
C VAL A 9 -7.22 -14.50 -8.14
N GLY A 10 -6.42 -14.82 -7.14
CA GLY A 10 -5.73 -16.11 -7.09
C GLY A 10 -4.31 -16.03 -6.55
N GLY A 11 -3.60 -17.14 -6.66
CA GLY A 11 -2.26 -17.31 -6.09
C GLY A 11 -1.20 -16.37 -6.71
N ARG A 12 -1.33 -16.02 -8.00
CA ARG A 12 -0.36 -15.14 -8.69
C ARG A 12 -0.32 -13.72 -8.17
N SER A 13 -1.39 -13.23 -7.54
CA SER A 13 -1.42 -11.89 -6.93
C SER A 13 -0.79 -11.85 -5.53
N VAL A 14 -0.41 -12.99 -4.98
CA VAL A 14 0.09 -13.10 -3.60
C VAL A 14 1.61 -13.00 -3.57
N GLY A 15 2.11 -11.92 -2.99
CA GLY A 15 3.52 -11.80 -2.60
C GLY A 15 3.75 -12.29 -1.18
N VAL A 16 5.05 -12.35 -0.75
CA VAL A 16 5.38 -12.71 0.63
C VAL A 16 4.82 -11.66 1.60
N PRO A 17 3.97 -12.05 2.58
CA PRO A 17 3.42 -11.10 3.53
C PRO A 17 4.52 -10.53 4.45
N GLY A 18 4.71 -9.21 4.41
CA GLY A 18 5.83 -8.55 5.09
C GLY A 18 5.55 -8.03 6.49
N VAL A 19 4.28 -7.84 6.85
CA VAL A 19 3.87 -7.15 8.09
C VAL A 19 4.44 -7.76 9.37
N PRO A 20 4.43 -9.08 9.60
CA PRO A 20 4.99 -9.64 10.83
C PRO A 20 6.50 -9.32 11.00
N ARG A 21 7.29 -9.38 9.93
CA ARG A 21 8.72 -8.99 9.98
C ARG A 21 8.91 -7.51 10.23
N LEU A 22 8.10 -6.66 9.58
CA LEU A 22 8.13 -5.21 9.79
C LEU A 22 7.86 -4.88 11.25
N LEU A 23 6.79 -5.43 11.83
CA LEU A 23 6.40 -5.17 13.23
C LEU A 23 7.47 -5.67 14.21
N GLU A 24 8.06 -6.85 13.99
CA GLU A 24 9.15 -7.35 14.82
C GLU A 24 10.39 -6.46 14.73
N LEU A 25 10.76 -6.00 13.52
CA LEU A 25 11.88 -5.08 13.32
C LEU A 25 11.67 -3.77 14.05
N ALA A 26 10.49 -3.15 13.88
CA ALA A 26 10.14 -1.91 14.56
C ALA A 26 10.08 -2.07 16.09
N HIS A 27 9.50 -3.17 16.57
CA HIS A 27 9.43 -3.46 18.00
C HIS A 27 10.83 -3.65 18.63
N ARG A 28 11.73 -4.36 17.97
CA ARG A 28 13.12 -4.52 18.45
C ARG A 28 13.86 -3.19 18.59
N ALA A 29 13.58 -2.24 17.69
CA ALA A 29 14.24 -0.94 17.70
C ALA A 29 13.61 0.06 18.67
N HIS A 30 12.28 0.04 18.83
CA HIS A 30 11.51 1.10 19.48
C HIS A 30 10.50 0.60 20.52
N GLY A 31 10.24 -0.71 20.59
CA GLY A 31 9.23 -1.29 21.47
C GLY A 31 9.62 -1.16 22.96
N ARG A 32 8.66 -0.76 23.80
CA ARG A 32 8.83 -0.68 25.25
C ARG A 32 8.08 -1.77 26.01
N LEU A 33 6.91 -2.17 25.49
CA LEU A 33 6.13 -3.27 26.07
C LEU A 33 6.66 -4.62 25.59
N PRO A 34 6.48 -5.69 26.38
CA PRO A 34 6.79 -7.04 25.91
C PRO A 34 6.04 -7.37 24.61
N TRP A 35 6.71 -7.99 23.66
CA TRP A 35 6.14 -8.35 22.36
C TRP A 35 4.80 -9.07 22.49
N ALA A 36 4.73 -10.11 23.33
CA ALA A 36 3.52 -10.90 23.52
C ALA A 36 2.32 -10.09 24.03
N ALA A 37 2.57 -9.06 24.86
CA ALA A 37 1.49 -8.23 25.42
C ALA A 37 0.75 -7.43 24.35
N LEU A 38 1.43 -7.09 23.24
CA LEU A 38 0.85 -6.30 22.15
C LEU A 38 -0.24 -7.08 21.37
N PHE A 39 -0.23 -8.39 21.46
CA PHE A 39 -1.20 -9.24 20.73
C PHE A 39 -2.51 -9.45 21.50
N ALA A 40 -2.52 -9.24 22.82
CA ALA A 40 -3.66 -9.58 23.67
C ALA A 40 -4.99 -8.95 23.21
N PRO A 41 -5.07 -7.65 22.85
CA PRO A 41 -6.31 -7.05 22.37
C PRO A 41 -6.79 -7.65 21.05
N ALA A 42 -5.87 -7.91 20.11
CA ALA A 42 -6.21 -8.50 18.81
C ALA A 42 -6.66 -9.96 18.93
N ILE A 43 -6.03 -10.72 19.80
CA ILE A 43 -6.45 -12.10 20.13
C ILE A 43 -7.87 -12.10 20.71
N ALA A 44 -8.13 -11.26 21.70
CA ALA A 44 -9.45 -11.15 22.33
C ALA A 44 -10.52 -10.74 21.29
N LEU A 45 -10.21 -9.81 20.41
CA LEU A 45 -11.13 -9.38 19.35
C LEU A 45 -11.41 -10.51 18.34
N ALA A 46 -10.39 -11.27 17.95
CA ALA A 46 -10.56 -12.39 17.04
C ALA A 46 -11.38 -13.54 17.66
N GLU A 47 -11.22 -13.80 18.95
CA GLU A 47 -11.95 -14.86 19.68
C GLU A 47 -13.38 -14.47 20.03
N ASN A 48 -13.54 -13.31 20.65
CA ASN A 48 -14.83 -12.83 21.10
C ASN A 48 -15.66 -12.28 19.96
N GLY A 49 -14.99 -11.87 18.88
CA GLY A 49 -15.59 -11.28 17.69
C GLY A 49 -16.04 -9.83 17.90
N PHE A 50 -16.45 -9.24 16.80
CA PHE A 50 -17.00 -7.89 16.74
C PHE A 50 -18.30 -7.89 15.93
N ALA A 51 -19.13 -6.86 16.13
CA ALA A 51 -20.37 -6.72 15.37
C ALA A 51 -20.08 -6.27 13.92
N VAL A 52 -20.69 -6.96 12.96
CA VAL A 52 -20.63 -6.54 11.53
C VAL A 52 -21.22 -5.13 11.41
N SER A 53 -20.42 -4.20 10.96
CA SER A 53 -20.87 -2.83 10.71
C SER A 53 -21.70 -2.72 9.42
N PRO A 54 -22.55 -1.66 9.25
CA PRO A 54 -23.23 -1.40 7.98
C PRO A 54 -22.28 -1.35 6.79
N ARG A 55 -21.09 -0.72 6.96
CA ARG A 55 -20.06 -0.65 5.92
C ARG A 55 -19.53 -2.04 5.56
N LEU A 56 -19.19 -2.86 6.56
CA LEU A 56 -18.69 -4.22 6.30
C LEU A 56 -19.74 -5.06 5.58
N HIS A 57 -21.01 -5.01 6.02
CA HIS A 57 -22.10 -5.68 5.35
C HIS A 57 -22.22 -5.27 3.87
N GLN A 58 -22.19 -3.98 3.57
CA GLN A 58 -22.25 -3.46 2.19
C GLN A 58 -21.06 -3.94 1.34
N LEU A 59 -19.85 -3.95 1.90
CA LEU A 59 -18.66 -4.44 1.19
C LEU A 59 -18.77 -5.93 0.89
N ILE A 60 -19.25 -6.73 1.84
CA ILE A 60 -19.47 -8.17 1.62
C ILE A 60 -20.55 -8.39 0.55
N ALA A 61 -21.66 -7.63 0.61
CA ALA A 61 -22.76 -7.73 -0.36
C ALA A 61 -22.36 -7.34 -1.78
N GLY A 62 -21.42 -6.39 -1.93
CA GLY A 62 -20.90 -5.93 -3.21
C GLY A 62 -19.77 -6.79 -3.78
N GLU A 63 -19.21 -7.73 -2.97
CA GLU A 63 -18.05 -8.51 -3.38
C GLU A 63 -18.43 -9.66 -4.31
N ARG A 64 -17.82 -9.71 -5.48
CA ARG A 64 -18.08 -10.73 -6.52
C ARG A 64 -17.06 -11.86 -6.54
N TYR A 65 -15.94 -11.68 -5.83
CA TYR A 65 -14.77 -12.55 -5.92
C TYR A 65 -14.58 -13.46 -4.70
N PHE A 66 -15.63 -13.67 -3.88
CA PHE A 66 -15.61 -14.68 -2.82
C PHE A 66 -15.71 -16.10 -3.42
N VAL A 67 -14.67 -16.49 -4.14
CA VAL A 67 -14.62 -17.78 -4.83
C VAL A 67 -14.07 -18.89 -3.95
N GLN A 68 -13.24 -18.57 -2.95
CA GLN A 68 -12.67 -19.56 -2.05
C GLN A 68 -13.67 -20.01 -0.98
N PRO A 69 -13.83 -21.34 -0.73
CA PRO A 69 -14.76 -21.85 0.27
C PRO A 69 -14.51 -21.31 1.68
N ARG A 70 -13.23 -21.18 2.11
CA ARG A 70 -12.87 -20.63 3.43
C ARG A 70 -13.29 -19.17 3.57
N VAL A 71 -13.15 -18.36 2.52
CA VAL A 71 -13.57 -16.95 2.51
C VAL A 71 -15.08 -16.83 2.58
N ARG A 72 -15.79 -17.66 1.79
CA ARG A 72 -17.26 -17.70 1.82
C ARG A 72 -17.78 -18.09 3.20
N ALA A 73 -17.23 -19.14 3.80
CA ALA A 73 -17.64 -19.60 5.14
C ALA A 73 -17.37 -18.56 6.23
N TYR A 74 -16.44 -17.63 6.01
CA TYR A 74 -16.12 -16.58 6.97
C TYR A 74 -17.04 -15.36 6.84
N PHE A 75 -17.43 -14.97 5.63
CA PHE A 75 -18.17 -13.72 5.37
C PHE A 75 -19.64 -13.92 5.02
N LEU A 76 -20.05 -15.15 4.69
CA LEU A 76 -21.41 -15.46 4.30
C LEU A 76 -22.06 -16.40 5.34
N ASP A 77 -23.38 -16.36 5.42
CA ASP A 77 -24.16 -17.30 6.22
C ASP A 77 -24.31 -18.66 5.51
N ALA A 78 -25.03 -19.60 6.14
CA ALA A 78 -25.28 -20.93 5.61
C ALA A 78 -26.10 -20.94 4.30
N GLN A 79 -26.83 -19.88 4.01
CA GLN A 79 -27.60 -19.67 2.79
C GLN A 79 -26.78 -18.95 1.69
N GLY A 80 -25.54 -18.54 2.00
CA GLY A 80 -24.67 -17.81 1.10
C GLY A 80 -24.97 -16.31 1.03
N ALA A 81 -25.77 -15.78 1.95
CA ALA A 81 -26.04 -14.35 2.06
C ALA A 81 -24.96 -13.65 2.91
N PRO A 82 -24.71 -12.35 2.68
CA PRO A 82 -23.80 -11.55 3.50
C PRO A 82 -24.20 -11.56 4.98
N LEU A 83 -23.23 -11.68 5.87
CA LEU A 83 -23.47 -11.59 7.32
C LEU A 83 -24.24 -10.31 7.65
N ALA A 84 -25.31 -10.43 8.45
CA ALA A 84 -26.18 -9.32 8.80
C ALA A 84 -25.46 -8.26 9.67
N VAL A 85 -25.89 -6.98 9.54
CA VAL A 85 -25.43 -5.90 10.42
C VAL A 85 -25.74 -6.26 11.88
N GLY A 86 -24.76 -6.10 12.77
CA GLY A 86 -24.85 -6.47 14.17
C GLY A 86 -24.52 -7.93 14.47
N GLN A 87 -24.49 -8.82 13.48
CA GLN A 87 -24.04 -10.20 13.66
C GLN A 87 -22.59 -10.24 14.13
N ARG A 88 -22.29 -11.16 15.04
CA ARG A 88 -20.93 -11.28 15.60
C ARG A 88 -20.04 -12.12 14.71
N LEU A 89 -19.00 -11.49 14.18
CA LEU A 89 -17.97 -12.15 13.35
C LEU A 89 -16.76 -12.50 14.22
N ARG A 90 -16.39 -13.79 14.23
CA ARG A 90 -15.26 -14.35 14.99
C ARG A 90 -14.27 -15.03 14.06
N ASN A 91 -13.00 -15.04 14.45
CA ASN A 91 -11.94 -15.75 13.74
C ASN A 91 -11.00 -16.48 14.71
N PRO A 92 -11.41 -17.64 15.27
CA PRO A 92 -10.58 -18.43 16.18
C PRO A 92 -9.26 -18.89 15.56
N ALA A 93 -9.25 -19.20 14.26
CA ALA A 93 -8.03 -19.58 13.55
C ALA A 93 -7.01 -18.45 13.50
N TYR A 94 -7.47 -17.22 13.25
CA TYR A 94 -6.61 -16.03 13.31
C TYR A 94 -6.12 -15.76 14.74
N ALA A 95 -6.95 -15.95 15.76
CA ALA A 95 -6.53 -15.86 17.16
C ALA A 95 -5.41 -16.87 17.49
N ALA A 96 -5.49 -18.11 16.99
CA ALA A 96 -4.44 -19.12 17.15
C ALA A 96 -3.13 -18.68 16.46
N THR A 97 -3.21 -18.14 15.24
CA THR A 97 -2.06 -17.54 14.54
C THR A 97 -1.43 -16.42 15.35
N LEU A 98 -2.23 -15.48 15.87
CA LEU A 98 -1.74 -14.37 16.71
C LEU A 98 -1.06 -14.87 17.99
N ARG A 99 -1.60 -15.90 18.66
CA ARG A 99 -0.95 -16.52 19.83
C ARG A 99 0.41 -17.13 19.46
N THR A 100 0.48 -17.78 18.34
CA THR A 100 1.74 -18.36 17.86
C THR A 100 2.78 -17.28 17.62
N LEU A 101 2.40 -16.15 16.99
CA LEU A 101 3.29 -15.00 16.79
C LEU A 101 3.68 -14.34 18.12
N ALA A 102 2.74 -14.20 19.05
CA ALA A 102 3.01 -13.64 20.37
C ALA A 102 4.03 -14.46 21.16
N ALA A 103 3.92 -15.80 21.10
CA ALA A 103 4.77 -16.71 21.87
C ALA A 103 6.12 -16.97 21.19
N ARG A 104 6.18 -17.03 19.86
CA ARG A 104 7.34 -17.53 19.10
C ARG A 104 8.00 -16.47 18.21
N GLY A 105 7.48 -15.23 18.20
CA GLY A 105 7.96 -14.16 17.34
C GLY A 105 7.55 -14.32 15.87
N ALA A 106 7.92 -13.35 15.04
CA ALA A 106 7.58 -13.33 13.64
C ALA A 106 8.13 -14.54 12.84
N SER A 107 9.18 -15.18 13.33
CA SER A 107 9.78 -16.35 12.63
C SER A 107 8.80 -17.48 12.44
N ALA A 108 7.83 -17.66 13.34
CA ALA A 108 6.79 -18.67 13.26
C ALA A 108 5.80 -18.47 12.09
N PHE A 109 5.73 -17.26 11.55
CA PHE A 109 4.92 -16.97 10.37
C PHE A 109 5.60 -17.41 9.07
N TYR A 110 6.93 -17.37 9.05
CA TYR A 110 7.74 -17.58 7.84
C TYR A 110 8.31 -18.99 7.75
N ARG A 111 8.05 -19.82 8.74
CA ARG A 111 8.52 -21.22 8.81
C ARG A 111 7.49 -22.09 9.54
N GLY A 112 7.39 -23.36 9.15
CA GLY A 112 6.48 -24.32 9.74
C GLY A 112 5.02 -24.14 9.31
N PRO A 113 4.04 -24.61 10.12
CA PRO A 113 2.67 -24.83 9.65
C PRO A 113 1.96 -23.62 9.06
N ILE A 114 2.19 -22.40 9.57
CA ILE A 114 1.59 -21.18 9.03
C ILE A 114 2.13 -20.90 7.63
N ALA A 115 3.43 -21.02 7.43
CA ALA A 115 4.07 -20.83 6.13
C ALA A 115 3.64 -21.89 5.12
N GLU A 116 3.52 -23.13 5.58
CA GLU A 116 3.07 -24.27 4.78
C GLU A 116 1.64 -24.07 4.28
N ASP A 117 0.69 -23.70 5.16
CA ASP A 117 -0.70 -23.39 4.78
C ASP A 117 -0.80 -22.21 3.78
N ILE A 118 0.04 -21.18 3.93
CA ILE A 118 0.11 -20.06 2.98
C ILE A 118 0.56 -20.54 1.60
N VAL A 119 1.66 -21.29 1.55
CA VAL A 119 2.23 -21.79 0.29
C VAL A 119 1.26 -22.73 -0.41
N GLU A 120 0.68 -23.69 0.33
CA GLU A 120 -0.32 -24.63 -0.17
C GLU A 120 -1.53 -23.87 -0.75
N THR A 121 -2.12 -22.95 0.03
CA THR A 121 -3.26 -22.15 -0.42
C THR A 121 -2.98 -21.35 -1.68
N VAL A 122 -1.77 -20.78 -1.82
CA VAL A 122 -1.36 -20.01 -3.01
C VAL A 122 -1.19 -20.90 -4.22
N ARG A 123 -0.61 -22.11 -4.03
CA ARG A 123 -0.31 -23.04 -5.14
C ARG A 123 -1.52 -23.85 -5.59
N ASP A 124 -2.41 -24.16 -4.68
CA ASP A 124 -3.55 -25.04 -4.94
C ASP A 124 -4.80 -24.29 -5.45
N PHE A 125 -4.71 -22.98 -5.62
CA PHE A 125 -5.81 -22.20 -6.17
C PHE A 125 -5.98 -22.46 -7.68
N ALA A 126 -6.74 -23.50 -8.02
CA ALA A 126 -6.88 -24.05 -9.36
C ALA A 126 -7.14 -23.05 -10.50
N PRO A 127 -7.99 -21.99 -10.34
CA PRO A 127 -8.22 -21.02 -11.41
C PRO A 127 -6.99 -20.19 -11.77
N ASN A 128 -6.13 -19.89 -10.79
CA ASN A 128 -4.96 -19.03 -10.96
C ASN A 128 -3.88 -19.35 -9.90
N PRO A 129 -3.20 -20.50 -9.98
CA PRO A 129 -2.19 -20.90 -9.01
C PRO A 129 -0.98 -19.97 -9.05
N GLY A 130 -0.44 -19.65 -7.88
CA GLY A 130 0.84 -18.95 -7.75
C GLY A 130 2.02 -19.90 -7.64
N ASP A 131 3.21 -19.34 -7.65
CA ASP A 131 4.48 -20.08 -7.58
C ASP A 131 5.25 -19.82 -6.26
N LEU A 132 4.59 -19.18 -5.27
CA LEU A 132 5.17 -18.93 -3.95
C LEU A 132 5.74 -20.21 -3.34
N ALA A 133 6.95 -20.14 -2.81
CA ALA A 133 7.65 -21.27 -2.22
C ALA A 133 8.04 -21.02 -0.76
N MET A 134 8.27 -22.08 -0.01
CA MET A 134 8.78 -22.00 1.37
C MET A 134 10.10 -21.23 1.48
N SER A 135 10.94 -21.29 0.45
CA SER A 135 12.19 -20.53 0.36
C SER A 135 11.95 -19.02 0.34
N ASP A 136 10.89 -18.55 -0.32
CA ASP A 136 10.57 -17.14 -0.44
C ASP A 136 10.14 -16.57 0.91
N LEU A 137 9.28 -17.31 1.62
CA LEU A 137 8.90 -16.97 2.99
C LEU A 137 10.10 -17.00 3.93
N ALA A 138 10.87 -18.07 3.94
CA ALA A 138 12.03 -18.22 4.82
C ALA A 138 13.13 -17.19 4.54
N GLY A 139 13.28 -16.79 3.28
CA GLY A 139 14.24 -15.80 2.81
C GLY A 139 13.83 -14.34 3.05
N TYR A 140 12.56 -14.08 3.30
CA TYR A 140 12.04 -12.71 3.38
C TYR A 140 12.69 -11.88 4.50
N ARG A 141 12.99 -10.62 4.19
CA ARG A 141 13.55 -9.64 5.14
C ARG A 141 12.80 -8.32 4.99
N ALA A 142 12.40 -7.74 6.12
CA ALA A 142 11.98 -6.35 6.15
C ALA A 142 13.21 -5.43 6.01
N ILE A 143 13.11 -4.42 5.16
CA ILE A 143 14.22 -3.50 4.86
C ILE A 143 13.87 -2.13 5.40
N ALA A 144 14.69 -1.58 6.30
CA ALA A 144 14.63 -0.19 6.70
C ALA A 144 15.23 0.68 5.59
N ARG A 145 14.50 1.70 5.17
CA ARG A 145 14.92 2.63 4.12
C ARG A 145 14.92 4.06 4.68
N ALA A 146 15.89 4.88 4.27
CA ALA A 146 15.86 6.30 4.58
C ALA A 146 14.65 6.96 3.92
N PRO A 147 13.88 7.82 4.62
CA PRO A 147 12.76 8.53 4.02
C PRO A 147 13.23 9.48 2.92
N VAL A 148 12.39 9.72 1.91
CA VAL A 148 12.57 10.81 0.97
C VAL A 148 12.00 12.09 1.59
N CYS A 149 12.74 13.19 1.54
CA CYS A 149 12.34 14.45 2.14
C CYS A 149 12.57 15.61 1.19
N GLY A 150 11.70 16.61 1.25
CA GLY A 150 11.84 17.88 0.53
C GLY A 150 11.26 19.05 1.30
N PRO A 151 11.62 20.29 0.93
CA PRO A 151 11.03 21.48 1.52
C PRO A 151 9.63 21.74 0.94
N TYR A 152 8.77 22.31 1.75
CA TYR A 152 7.54 22.96 1.33
C TYR A 152 7.26 24.14 2.25
N ARG A 153 7.30 25.36 1.74
CA ARG A 153 7.23 26.58 2.55
C ARG A 153 8.32 26.58 3.62
N LYS A 154 7.92 26.62 4.90
CA LYS A 154 8.82 26.57 6.06
C LYS A 154 8.97 25.17 6.64
N LEU A 155 8.33 24.19 6.02
CA LEU A 155 8.29 22.81 6.51
C LEU A 155 9.27 21.92 5.74
N ARG A 156 9.73 20.87 6.40
CA ARG A 156 10.38 19.73 5.79
C ARG A 156 9.38 18.57 5.77
N VAL A 157 8.96 18.17 4.59
CA VAL A 157 8.02 17.07 4.40
C VAL A 157 8.79 15.81 4.04
N CYS A 158 8.49 14.71 4.72
CA CYS A 158 9.13 13.41 4.50
C CYS A 158 8.07 12.34 4.25
N GLY A 159 8.40 11.37 3.40
CA GLY A 159 7.53 10.23 3.12
C GLY A 159 8.32 8.97 2.82
N MET A 160 7.61 7.86 2.64
CA MET A 160 8.23 6.59 2.28
C MET A 160 8.91 6.67 0.92
N PRO A 161 10.14 6.12 0.79
CA PRO A 161 10.84 6.02 -0.49
C PRO A 161 10.27 4.89 -1.35
N PRO A 162 10.69 4.77 -2.63
CA PRO A 162 10.42 3.59 -3.43
C PRO A 162 10.78 2.27 -2.71
N PRO A 163 9.99 1.22 -2.92
CA PRO A 163 8.94 1.04 -3.93
C PRO A 163 7.63 1.78 -3.67
N SER A 164 7.43 2.37 -2.50
CA SER A 164 6.28 3.23 -2.26
C SER A 164 6.38 4.51 -3.08
N SER A 165 5.31 4.88 -3.75
CA SER A 165 5.27 6.07 -4.59
C SER A 165 4.81 7.33 -3.85
N GLY A 166 4.16 7.16 -2.69
CA GLY A 166 3.49 8.26 -1.99
C GLY A 166 4.44 9.40 -1.58
N GLY A 167 5.63 9.06 -1.06
CA GLY A 167 6.61 10.08 -0.67
C GLY A 167 7.05 10.95 -1.85
N ILE A 168 7.38 10.35 -2.99
CA ILE A 168 7.76 11.09 -4.20
C ILE A 168 6.56 11.88 -4.73
N GLY A 169 5.38 11.27 -4.85
CA GLY A 169 4.20 11.93 -5.38
C GLY A 169 3.79 13.16 -4.59
N VAL A 170 3.75 13.06 -3.26
CA VAL A 170 3.45 14.20 -2.38
C VAL A 170 4.49 15.31 -2.51
N LEU A 171 5.79 14.96 -2.50
CA LEU A 171 6.86 15.96 -2.63
C LEU A 171 6.85 16.65 -3.98
N GLN A 172 6.59 15.93 -5.08
CA GLN A 172 6.43 16.52 -6.41
C GLN A 172 5.23 17.47 -6.46
N THR A 173 4.08 17.03 -5.96
CA THR A 173 2.87 17.86 -5.91
C THR A 173 3.10 19.13 -5.13
N LEU A 174 3.65 19.04 -3.92
CA LEU A 174 3.95 20.21 -3.09
C LEU A 174 4.96 21.17 -3.75
N ALA A 175 6.02 20.63 -4.32
CA ALA A 175 7.04 21.46 -5.00
C ALA A 175 6.48 22.16 -6.25
N MET A 176 5.61 21.50 -7.03
CA MET A 176 4.95 22.15 -8.16
C MET A 176 3.96 23.24 -7.72
N LEU A 177 3.38 23.12 -6.53
CA LEU A 177 2.46 24.11 -5.94
C LEU A 177 3.18 25.26 -5.22
N GLU A 178 4.51 25.18 -5.01
CA GLU A 178 5.26 26.17 -4.22
C GLU A 178 5.09 27.61 -4.71
N ARG A 179 4.96 27.84 -6.01
CA ARG A 179 4.79 29.18 -6.61
C ARG A 179 3.38 29.76 -6.46
N PHE A 180 2.40 28.98 -6.02
CA PHE A 180 1.02 29.42 -5.86
C PHE A 180 0.70 29.68 -4.39
N ASP A 181 -0.05 30.70 -4.09
CA ASP A 181 -0.60 30.90 -2.76
C ASP A 181 -1.90 30.09 -2.57
N VAL A 182 -1.73 28.79 -2.35
CA VAL A 182 -2.87 27.87 -2.18
C VAL A 182 -3.69 28.23 -0.95
N ALA A 183 -3.08 28.82 0.09
CA ALA A 183 -3.80 29.25 1.29
C ALA A 183 -4.77 30.39 0.99
N ALA A 184 -4.34 31.38 0.18
CA ALA A 184 -5.20 32.47 -0.24
C ALA A 184 -6.34 32.06 -1.17
N MET A 185 -6.20 30.91 -1.85
CA MET A 185 -7.29 30.37 -2.69
C MET A 185 -8.49 29.88 -1.87
N GLY A 186 -8.30 29.60 -0.58
CA GLY A 186 -9.30 29.03 0.31
C GLY A 186 -9.40 27.51 0.23
N ALA A 187 -9.69 26.88 1.36
CA ALA A 187 -9.85 25.43 1.46
C ALA A 187 -11.04 24.96 0.61
N ALA A 188 -10.84 23.91 -0.17
CA ALA A 188 -11.86 23.30 -1.05
C ALA A 188 -12.48 24.28 -2.08
N SER A 189 -11.83 25.39 -2.39
CA SER A 189 -12.24 26.27 -3.48
C SER A 189 -11.99 25.59 -4.84
N LEU A 190 -12.67 26.04 -5.88
CA LEU A 190 -12.43 25.55 -7.25
C LEU A 190 -10.95 25.64 -7.63
N TRP A 191 -10.28 26.74 -7.25
CA TRP A 191 -8.89 26.96 -7.62
C TRP A 191 -7.93 26.06 -6.85
N SER A 192 -8.11 25.89 -5.53
CA SER A 192 -7.26 24.98 -4.76
C SER A 192 -7.41 23.53 -5.22
N VAL A 193 -8.66 23.08 -5.46
CA VAL A 193 -8.93 21.74 -5.99
C VAL A 193 -8.32 21.56 -7.39
N HIS A 194 -8.49 22.55 -8.28
CA HIS A 194 -7.92 22.50 -9.63
C HIS A 194 -6.40 22.37 -9.62
N PHE A 195 -5.68 23.25 -8.93
CA PHE A 195 -4.23 23.26 -8.94
C PHE A 195 -3.65 22.01 -8.25
N ILE A 196 -4.26 21.55 -7.16
CA ILE A 196 -3.84 20.31 -6.48
C ILE A 196 -4.04 19.12 -7.41
N ALA A 197 -5.23 18.96 -7.99
CA ALA A 197 -5.53 17.84 -8.88
C ALA A 197 -4.60 17.81 -10.12
N GLU A 198 -4.35 18.95 -10.75
CA GLU A 198 -3.45 19.01 -11.91
C GLU A 198 -1.98 18.74 -11.54
N ALA A 199 -1.52 19.18 -10.36
CA ALA A 199 -0.21 18.84 -9.86
C ALA A 199 -0.07 17.33 -9.56
N GLU A 200 -1.09 16.74 -8.94
CA GLU A 200 -1.15 15.31 -8.69
C GLU A 200 -1.14 14.51 -10.00
N ARG A 201 -1.89 14.94 -11.02
CA ARG A 201 -1.89 14.26 -12.33
C ARG A 201 -0.52 14.23 -12.98
N LEU A 202 0.26 15.31 -12.88
CA LEU A 202 1.64 15.34 -13.35
C LEU A 202 2.55 14.41 -12.52
N ALA A 203 2.40 14.41 -11.19
CA ALA A 203 3.14 13.53 -10.30
C ALA A 203 2.80 12.04 -10.54
N TYR A 204 1.54 11.73 -10.80
CA TYR A 204 1.09 10.38 -11.13
C TYR A 204 1.61 9.90 -12.49
N ALA A 205 1.69 10.79 -13.48
CA ALA A 205 2.30 10.44 -14.76
C ALA A 205 3.78 10.05 -14.61
N ASP A 206 4.53 10.80 -13.80
CA ASP A 206 5.91 10.47 -13.48
C ASP A 206 5.99 9.15 -12.66
N ARG A 207 5.11 8.98 -11.68
CA ARG A 207 5.01 7.75 -10.88
C ARG A 207 4.83 6.52 -11.76
N GLN A 208 3.85 6.55 -12.65
CA GLN A 208 3.53 5.42 -13.52
C GLN A 208 4.70 5.01 -14.41
N ARG A 209 5.51 5.97 -14.82
CA ARG A 209 6.66 5.74 -15.70
C ARG A 209 7.92 5.32 -14.96
N TYR A 210 8.20 5.88 -13.79
CA TYR A 210 9.53 5.84 -13.19
C TYR A 210 9.60 5.17 -11.82
N VAL A 211 8.50 5.06 -11.06
CA VAL A 211 8.56 4.57 -9.69
C VAL A 211 8.21 3.09 -9.62
N ALA A 212 9.20 2.29 -9.24
CA ALA A 212 9.06 0.87 -9.00
C ALA A 212 9.99 0.43 -7.86
N ASP A 213 10.15 -0.88 -7.62
CA ASP A 213 11.09 -1.37 -6.61
C ASP A 213 12.53 -1.17 -7.07
N PRO A 214 13.35 -0.39 -6.32
CA PRO A 214 14.74 -0.13 -6.66
C PRO A 214 15.64 -1.37 -6.59
N ALA A 215 15.16 -2.50 -6.10
CA ALA A 215 15.86 -3.76 -6.20
C ALA A 215 15.88 -4.31 -7.64
N PHE A 216 14.95 -3.85 -8.51
CA PHE A 216 14.78 -4.32 -9.87
C PHE A 216 14.92 -3.23 -10.92
N VAL A 217 14.66 -1.97 -10.56
CA VAL A 217 14.61 -0.84 -11.50
C VAL A 217 15.31 0.38 -10.91
N ASP A 218 16.13 1.06 -11.70
CA ASP A 218 16.71 2.33 -11.32
C ASP A 218 15.63 3.43 -11.31
N VAL A 219 15.25 3.88 -10.12
CA VAL A 219 14.34 5.02 -9.96
C VAL A 219 15.14 6.31 -10.07
N PRO A 220 14.82 7.22 -11.01
CA PRO A 220 15.61 8.42 -11.21
C PRO A 220 15.63 9.35 -9.99
N ALA A 221 16.81 9.62 -9.44
CA ALA A 221 16.96 10.56 -8.33
C ALA A 221 16.47 11.98 -8.69
N GLY A 222 16.50 12.32 -9.97
CA GLY A 222 16.03 13.61 -10.50
C GLY A 222 14.52 13.84 -10.45
N LEU A 223 13.72 12.86 -10.05
CA LEU A 223 12.28 13.05 -9.83
C LEU A 223 11.96 14.14 -8.79
N LEU A 224 12.89 14.42 -7.88
CA LEU A 224 12.77 15.48 -6.88
C LEU A 224 13.75 16.65 -7.13
N ASP A 225 14.32 16.74 -8.33
CA ASP A 225 15.19 17.87 -8.70
C ASP A 225 14.38 19.16 -8.74
N PRO A 226 14.83 20.25 -8.04
CA PRO A 226 14.08 21.50 -7.98
C PRO A 226 13.87 22.16 -9.35
N GLY A 227 14.85 22.09 -10.25
CA GLY A 227 14.77 22.66 -11.60
C GLY A 227 13.76 21.90 -12.46
N TYR A 228 13.76 20.58 -12.35
CA TYR A 228 12.78 19.72 -12.97
C TYR A 228 11.35 20.04 -12.50
N LEU A 229 11.14 20.11 -11.18
CA LEU A 229 9.83 20.38 -10.60
C LEU A 229 9.33 21.81 -10.91
N ALA A 230 10.24 22.78 -10.93
CA ALA A 230 9.91 24.13 -11.37
C ALA A 230 9.48 24.17 -12.84
N ALA A 231 10.13 23.39 -13.71
CA ALA A 231 9.72 23.27 -15.10
C ALA A 231 8.35 22.57 -15.23
N ARG A 232 8.11 21.50 -14.47
CA ARG A 232 6.80 20.81 -14.42
C ARG A 232 5.69 21.73 -13.93
N SER A 233 5.97 22.56 -12.91
CA SER A 233 5.01 23.53 -12.37
C SER A 233 4.49 24.51 -13.42
N ARG A 234 5.30 24.87 -14.44
CA ARG A 234 4.88 25.80 -15.51
C ARG A 234 3.69 25.29 -16.35
N TYR A 235 3.45 24.00 -16.36
CA TYR A 235 2.29 23.41 -17.03
C TYR A 235 0.98 23.61 -16.25
N LEU A 236 1.04 23.96 -14.96
CA LEU A 236 -0.15 24.26 -14.15
C LEU A 236 -0.70 25.63 -14.54
N ARG A 237 -1.87 25.65 -15.12
CA ARG A 237 -2.56 26.83 -15.63
C ARG A 237 -3.96 26.90 -15.08
N SER A 238 -4.48 28.11 -14.86
CA SER A 238 -5.84 28.33 -14.37
C SER A 238 -6.93 28.10 -15.41
N ASP A 239 -6.57 28.17 -16.68
CA ASP A 239 -7.49 28.12 -17.83
C ASP A 239 -7.51 26.77 -18.55
N GLN A 240 -6.76 25.80 -18.07
CA GLN A 240 -6.61 24.48 -18.73
C GLN A 240 -6.60 23.32 -17.73
N VAL A 241 -7.18 22.21 -18.15
CA VAL A 241 -7.04 20.88 -17.52
C VAL A 241 -6.28 19.95 -18.47
N PHE A 242 -5.47 19.07 -17.92
CA PHE A 242 -4.85 18.04 -18.74
C PHE A 242 -5.90 17.03 -19.22
N ARG A 243 -6.00 16.81 -20.50
CA ARG A 243 -6.71 15.62 -21.01
C ARG A 243 -5.95 14.35 -20.64
N HIS A 244 -4.65 14.36 -20.88
CA HIS A 244 -3.70 13.32 -20.48
C HIS A 244 -2.45 14.01 -19.95
N ALA A 245 -2.13 13.77 -18.67
CA ALA A 245 -0.86 14.19 -18.11
C ALA A 245 0.24 13.22 -18.59
N LEU A 246 1.28 13.76 -19.20
CA LEU A 246 2.42 12.97 -19.67
C LEU A 246 3.56 12.99 -18.64
N PRO A 247 4.32 11.89 -18.52
CA PRO A 247 5.52 11.87 -17.71
C PRO A 247 6.53 12.88 -18.25
N GLY A 248 7.28 13.50 -17.36
CA GLY A 248 8.37 14.40 -17.72
C GLY A 248 9.65 13.61 -18.03
N ASN A 249 10.75 14.36 -18.13
CA ASN A 249 12.08 13.78 -18.31
C ASN A 249 12.99 14.25 -17.15
N PRO A 250 12.96 13.57 -16.00
CA PRO A 250 13.76 13.97 -14.84
C PRO A 250 15.26 13.81 -15.12
N PRO A 251 16.12 14.70 -14.60
CA PRO A 251 17.57 14.55 -14.69
C PRO A 251 18.03 13.18 -14.17
N ARG A 252 19.07 12.62 -14.78
CA ARG A 252 19.59 11.28 -14.46
C ARG A 252 18.60 10.12 -14.71
N ALA A 253 17.50 10.38 -15.46
CA ALA A 253 16.76 9.28 -16.05
C ALA A 253 17.71 8.52 -16.99
N PRO A 254 17.65 7.17 -17.04
CA PRO A 254 18.46 6.39 -17.97
C PRO A 254 18.22 6.89 -19.39
N THR A 255 19.30 7.20 -20.10
CA THR A 255 19.21 7.53 -21.54
C THR A 255 18.91 6.25 -22.34
N ALA A 256 18.30 6.39 -23.50
CA ALA A 256 17.82 5.28 -24.35
C ALA A 256 18.86 4.16 -24.63
N ARG A 257 20.16 4.42 -24.42
CA ARG A 257 21.24 3.42 -24.56
C ARG A 257 21.40 2.46 -23.35
N ARG A 258 20.79 2.77 -22.20
CA ARG A 258 20.72 1.92 -20.99
C ARG A 258 19.28 1.59 -20.61
N ALA A 259 18.34 1.93 -21.46
CA ALA A 259 16.93 1.81 -21.17
C ALA A 259 16.53 0.33 -21.04
N VAL A 260 16.40 -0.12 -19.81
CA VAL A 260 15.23 -0.94 -19.49
C VAL A 260 14.06 -0.06 -19.96
N ALA A 261 13.30 -0.53 -20.95
CA ALA A 261 12.20 0.24 -21.49
C ALA A 261 11.17 0.45 -20.38
N TYR A 262 11.10 1.66 -19.83
CA TYR A 262 10.03 2.00 -18.91
C TYR A 262 8.71 1.89 -19.69
N ALA A 263 7.80 1.10 -19.19
CA ALA A 263 6.42 1.04 -19.64
C ALA A 263 5.54 1.80 -18.66
N ASP A 264 4.53 2.49 -19.16
CA ASP A 264 3.55 3.13 -18.28
C ASP A 264 2.71 2.06 -17.59
N GLY A 265 2.50 2.20 -16.29
CA GLY A 265 1.61 1.33 -15.54
C GLY A 265 0.15 1.67 -15.83
N GLU A 266 -0.65 0.66 -16.16
CA GLU A 266 -2.09 0.80 -16.43
C GLU A 266 -2.95 0.21 -15.31
N ALA A 267 -2.37 -0.07 -14.14
CA ALA A 267 -3.11 -0.65 -13.03
C ALA A 267 -4.20 0.32 -12.53
N PRO A 268 -5.47 -0.10 -12.47
CA PRO A 268 -6.53 0.74 -11.95
C PRO A 268 -6.32 1.02 -10.44
N GLU A 269 -6.51 2.25 -10.05
CA GLU A 269 -6.45 2.68 -8.65
C GLU A 269 -7.83 2.46 -8.01
N TYR A 270 -7.90 1.56 -7.03
CA TYR A 270 -9.13 1.32 -6.27
C TYR A 270 -9.07 2.00 -4.89
N PRO A 271 -10.16 2.56 -4.39
CA PRO A 271 -10.24 3.17 -3.06
C PRO A 271 -10.33 2.08 -1.98
N SER A 272 -9.25 1.33 -1.75
CA SER A 272 -9.27 0.17 -0.86
C SER A 272 -7.97 0.04 -0.06
N THR A 273 -7.78 0.95 0.90
CA THR A 273 -6.68 0.82 1.86
C THR A 273 -7.08 1.31 3.23
N SER A 274 -6.30 0.95 4.24
CA SER A 274 -6.43 1.47 5.59
C SER A 274 -5.08 1.93 6.09
N GLN A 275 -5.06 3.07 6.77
CA GLN A 275 -3.88 3.60 7.42
C GLN A 275 -4.20 3.93 8.86
N ILE A 276 -3.25 3.62 9.76
CA ILE A 276 -3.30 4.04 11.17
C ILE A 276 -2.07 4.89 11.42
N VAL A 277 -2.29 6.11 11.89
CA VAL A 277 -1.22 7.02 12.32
C VAL A 277 -1.42 7.32 13.80
N VAL A 278 -0.38 7.12 14.58
CA VAL A 278 -0.39 7.40 16.01
C VAL A 278 0.77 8.33 16.33
N VAL A 279 0.48 9.45 16.97
CA VAL A 279 1.51 10.39 17.45
C VAL A 279 1.27 10.56 18.96
N ASP A 280 2.28 10.23 19.77
CA ASP A 280 2.18 10.41 21.21
C ASP A 280 2.56 11.84 21.65
N ALA A 281 2.44 12.11 22.96
CA ALA A 281 2.73 13.42 23.53
C ALA A 281 4.22 13.85 23.39
N THR A 282 5.10 12.93 23.08
CA THR A 282 6.54 13.18 22.84
C THR A 282 6.89 13.28 21.36
N GLY A 283 5.90 13.13 20.48
CA GLY A 283 6.06 13.26 19.04
C GLY A 283 6.56 11.98 18.34
N ASN A 284 6.44 10.83 19.02
CA ASN A 284 6.77 9.53 18.40
C ASN A 284 5.63 9.04 17.54
#